data_4f735494673bf67070cd23226195ddf5
#
_entry.id   4f735494673bf67070cd23226195ddf5
#
_cell.length_a   1.000
_cell.length_b   1.000
_cell.length_c   1.000
_cell.angle_alpha   90.00
_cell.angle_beta   90.00
_cell.angle_gamma   90.00
#
_symmetry.space_group_name_H-M   'P 1'
#
loop_
_entity.id
_entity.type
_entity.pdbx_description
1 polymer ?
#
loop_
_entity_poly.entity_id
_entity_poly.type
_entity_poly.pdbx_seq_one_letter_code
_entity_poly.pdbx_strand_id
1 'polypeptide(L)'
;YTVSATDNAGCVTSTSVTITQPPVLTVNLTATQPKCFGATNGFGVAAAFGGVPSYTYAWVPALAGNSATSNQVGAGNYGLTVTDGNGCTVTSSMSLVNPPAMAASITSTNATCFSACNGIAIATVTNNIGPVSYVWTGGASPVLSQTLTGACANTYTVLATDQNSCTA
;
A
#
# COMPACT_ATOMS: atom_id res chain seq x y z
N TYR A 1 -35.65 -33.44 5.35
CA TYR A 1 -37.09 -33.57 5.12
C TYR A 1 -37.43 -35.03 4.83
N THR A 2 -38.49 -35.55 5.44
CA THR A 2 -38.96 -36.88 5.20
C THR A 2 -40.39 -36.80 4.68
N VAL A 3 -40.70 -37.52 3.62
CA VAL A 3 -42.07 -37.73 3.13
C VAL A 3 -42.47 -39.17 3.37
N SER A 4 -43.66 -39.36 3.91
CA SER A 4 -44.27 -40.68 4.12
C SER A 4 -45.56 -40.77 3.33
N ALA A 5 -45.77 -41.87 2.64
CA ALA A 5 -47.02 -42.20 1.97
C ALA A 5 -47.64 -43.43 2.61
N THR A 6 -48.98 -43.38 2.86
CA THR A 6 -49.75 -44.45 3.45
C THR A 6 -50.84 -44.83 2.46
N ASP A 7 -51.02 -46.13 2.17
CA ASP A 7 -52.09 -46.60 1.30
C ASP A 7 -53.39 -46.82 2.12
N ASN A 8 -54.46 -47.17 1.42
CA ASN A 8 -55.76 -47.45 2.05
C ASN A 8 -55.80 -48.70 2.95
N ALA A 9 -54.78 -49.60 2.82
CA ALA A 9 -54.61 -50.77 3.66
C ALA A 9 -53.72 -50.48 4.91
N GLY A 10 -53.23 -49.22 5.08
CA GLY A 10 -52.41 -48.80 6.20
C GLY A 10 -50.92 -49.11 6.00
N CYS A 11 -50.47 -49.52 4.84
CA CYS A 11 -49.03 -49.71 4.58
C CYS A 11 -48.33 -48.37 4.37
N VAL A 12 -47.22 -48.17 5.06
CA VAL A 12 -46.44 -46.91 5.04
C VAL A 12 -45.11 -47.14 4.33
N THR A 13 -44.76 -46.22 3.44
CA THR A 13 -43.41 -46.10 2.90
C THR A 13 -42.91 -44.67 3.13
N SER A 14 -41.62 -44.48 3.37
CA SER A 14 -41.03 -43.17 3.56
C SER A 14 -39.71 -43.04 2.83
N THR A 15 -39.44 -41.82 2.41
CA THR A 15 -38.13 -41.44 1.85
C THR A 15 -37.73 -40.07 2.43
N SER A 16 -36.41 -39.79 2.48
CA SER A 16 -35.89 -38.54 3.02
C SER A 16 -34.93 -37.88 2.07
N VAL A 17 -34.88 -36.55 2.13
CA VAL A 17 -33.91 -35.71 1.45
C VAL A 17 -33.26 -34.74 2.45
N THR A 18 -31.96 -34.59 2.39
CA THR A 18 -31.22 -33.60 3.15
C THR A 18 -30.93 -32.40 2.24
N ILE A 19 -31.40 -31.24 2.64
CA ILE A 19 -31.07 -29.97 1.97
C ILE A 19 -29.93 -29.34 2.75
N THR A 20 -28.79 -29.12 2.05
CA THR A 20 -27.62 -28.48 2.62
C THR A 20 -27.46 -27.07 2.07
N GLN A 21 -26.73 -26.24 2.78
CA GLN A 21 -26.33 -24.90 2.32
C GLN A 21 -24.82 -24.84 2.15
N PRO A 22 -24.32 -23.97 1.24
CA PRO A 22 -22.88 -23.73 1.12
C PRO A 22 -22.28 -23.18 2.42
N PRO A 23 -20.97 -23.35 2.64
CA PRO A 23 -20.26 -22.67 3.72
C PRO A 23 -20.43 -21.16 3.62
N VAL A 24 -20.35 -20.46 4.76
CA VAL A 24 -20.46 -18.98 4.78
C VAL A 24 -19.33 -18.37 3.95
N LEU A 25 -19.69 -17.42 3.06
CA LEU A 25 -18.71 -16.64 2.30
C LEU A 25 -17.97 -15.68 3.24
N THR A 26 -16.66 -15.72 3.23
CA THR A 26 -15.78 -14.85 4.02
C THR A 26 -14.66 -14.30 3.16
N VAL A 27 -14.09 -13.15 3.55
CA VAL A 27 -12.94 -12.55 2.87
C VAL A 27 -11.89 -12.13 3.88
N ASN A 28 -10.63 -12.46 3.61
CA ASN A 28 -9.46 -11.90 4.29
C ASN A 28 -8.83 -10.85 3.38
N LEU A 29 -8.73 -9.61 3.86
CA LEU A 29 -8.15 -8.48 3.13
C LEU A 29 -6.89 -8.00 3.86
N THR A 30 -5.75 -8.04 3.17
CA THR A 30 -4.46 -7.52 3.63
C THR A 30 -4.10 -6.26 2.86
N ALA A 31 -3.50 -5.27 3.54
CA ALA A 31 -3.14 -3.99 2.97
C ALA A 31 -1.63 -3.75 3.06
N THR A 32 -1.03 -3.26 1.98
CA THR A 32 0.35 -2.77 1.93
C THR A 32 0.33 -1.25 1.78
N GLN A 33 0.96 -0.56 2.74
CA GLN A 33 1.00 0.90 2.79
C GLN A 33 1.88 1.49 1.67
N PRO A 34 1.60 2.74 1.22
CA PRO A 34 2.51 3.48 0.36
C PRO A 34 3.90 3.63 1.00
N LYS A 35 4.95 3.52 0.19
CA LYS A 35 6.34 3.58 0.69
C LYS A 35 6.81 4.99 1.02
N CYS A 36 6.32 5.99 0.27
CA CYS A 36 6.67 7.40 0.44
C CYS A 36 5.41 8.25 0.60
N PHE A 37 5.55 9.42 1.20
CA PHE A 37 4.47 10.40 1.26
C PHE A 37 3.99 10.76 -0.15
N GLY A 38 2.67 10.68 -0.37
CA GLY A 38 2.05 10.96 -1.66
C GLY A 38 2.27 9.90 -2.74
N ALA A 39 2.98 8.81 -2.45
CA ALA A 39 3.16 7.73 -3.41
C ALA A 39 1.86 6.94 -3.63
N THR A 40 1.71 6.39 -4.85
CA THR A 40 0.55 5.58 -5.25
C THR A 40 0.91 4.10 -5.41
N ASN A 41 1.82 3.59 -4.57
CA ASN A 41 2.31 2.22 -4.62
C ASN A 41 1.80 1.34 -3.47
N GLY A 42 0.79 1.79 -2.73
CA GLY A 42 0.02 0.96 -1.80
C GLY A 42 -0.96 0.06 -2.54
N PHE A 43 -1.34 -1.07 -1.94
CA PHE A 43 -2.32 -1.98 -2.52
C PHE A 43 -2.96 -2.90 -1.47
N GLY A 44 -4.09 -3.51 -1.84
CA GLY A 44 -4.77 -4.54 -1.07
C GLY A 44 -4.79 -5.88 -1.80
N VAL A 45 -4.73 -6.97 -1.03
CA VAL A 45 -4.89 -8.35 -1.53
C VAL A 45 -6.01 -9.02 -0.75
N ALA A 46 -7.02 -9.50 -1.47
CA ALA A 46 -8.16 -10.21 -0.91
C ALA A 46 -8.08 -11.71 -1.19
N ALA A 47 -8.42 -12.51 -0.19
CA ALA A 47 -8.61 -13.95 -0.32
C ALA A 47 -10.02 -14.31 0.13
N ALA A 48 -10.86 -14.82 -0.77
CA ALA A 48 -12.22 -15.27 -0.48
C ALA A 48 -12.25 -16.75 -0.13
N PHE A 49 -13.10 -17.12 0.82
CA PHE A 49 -13.29 -18.49 1.30
C PHE A 49 -14.78 -18.78 1.51
N GLY A 50 -15.17 -20.04 1.38
CA GLY A 50 -16.57 -20.45 1.54
C GLY A 50 -17.45 -20.01 0.37
N GLY A 51 -18.77 -19.96 0.55
CA GLY A 51 -19.71 -19.72 -0.54
C GLY A 51 -19.62 -20.76 -1.65
N VAL A 52 -20.02 -20.37 -2.85
CA VAL A 52 -19.89 -21.18 -4.09
C VAL A 52 -18.75 -20.57 -4.93
N PRO A 53 -17.70 -21.35 -5.30
CA PRO A 53 -16.58 -20.83 -6.10
C PRO A 53 -17.00 -20.14 -7.39
N SER A 54 -16.14 -19.25 -7.89
CA SER A 54 -16.30 -18.21 -8.90
C SER A 54 -16.57 -16.87 -8.22
N TYR A 55 -15.52 -16.31 -7.59
CA TYR A 55 -15.63 -15.04 -6.90
C TYR A 55 -15.36 -13.87 -7.84
N THR A 56 -16.16 -12.81 -7.68
CA THR A 56 -15.94 -11.51 -8.30
C THR A 56 -15.64 -10.46 -7.22
N TYR A 57 -14.85 -9.44 -7.57
CA TYR A 57 -14.36 -8.43 -6.66
C TYR A 57 -14.73 -7.05 -7.17
N ALA A 58 -15.34 -6.22 -6.33
CA ALA A 58 -15.68 -4.84 -6.65
C ALA A 58 -15.09 -3.89 -5.60
N TRP A 59 -14.18 -3.02 -6.02
CA TRP A 59 -13.52 -2.04 -5.16
C TRP A 59 -14.23 -0.68 -5.20
N VAL A 60 -14.25 0.03 -4.07
CA VAL A 60 -14.80 1.39 -3.93
C VAL A 60 -13.77 2.29 -3.23
N PRO A 61 -13.37 3.44 -3.82
CA PRO A 61 -13.72 3.91 -5.17
C PRO A 61 -13.35 2.87 -6.24
N ALA A 62 -14.02 2.94 -7.39
CA ALA A 62 -13.78 1.97 -8.46
C ALA A 62 -12.30 2.00 -8.90
N LEU A 63 -11.61 0.91 -8.68
CA LEU A 63 -10.24 0.69 -9.11
C LEU A 63 -10.25 -0.05 -10.45
N ALA A 64 -9.27 0.18 -11.30
CA ALA A 64 -9.19 -0.51 -12.58
C ALA A 64 -8.98 -2.01 -12.35
N GLY A 65 -9.88 -2.84 -12.88
CA GLY A 65 -9.88 -4.30 -12.75
C GLY A 65 -10.70 -4.82 -11.57
N ASN A 66 -11.44 -5.89 -11.81
CA ASN A 66 -12.24 -6.62 -10.82
C ASN A 66 -11.45 -7.83 -10.31
N SER A 67 -10.24 -7.61 -9.82
CA SER A 67 -9.35 -8.67 -9.34
C SER A 67 -9.26 -8.70 -7.81
N ALA A 68 -8.83 -9.85 -7.27
CA ALA A 68 -8.55 -10.02 -5.86
C ALA A 68 -7.48 -9.06 -5.33
N THR A 69 -6.58 -8.58 -6.19
CA THR A 69 -5.59 -7.56 -5.86
C THR A 69 -6.04 -6.22 -6.41
N SER A 70 -6.08 -5.19 -5.56
CA SER A 70 -6.30 -3.82 -6.02
C SER A 70 -5.12 -3.36 -6.88
N ASN A 71 -5.36 -2.39 -7.76
CA ASN A 71 -4.26 -1.66 -8.40
C ASN A 71 -3.44 -0.92 -7.34
N GLN A 72 -2.25 -0.46 -7.74
CA GLN A 72 -1.45 0.43 -6.91
C GLN A 72 -2.20 1.76 -6.73
N VAL A 73 -2.39 2.14 -5.46
CA VAL A 73 -3.16 3.31 -5.06
C VAL A 73 -2.45 4.10 -3.97
N GLY A 74 -2.80 5.36 -3.81
CA GLY A 74 -2.30 6.23 -2.75
C GLY A 74 -2.98 6.00 -1.40
N ALA A 75 -2.70 6.87 -0.44
CA ALA A 75 -3.40 6.89 0.84
C ALA A 75 -4.90 7.18 0.62
N GLY A 76 -5.74 6.50 1.39
CA GLY A 76 -7.19 6.60 1.29
C GLY A 76 -7.88 5.41 1.94
N ASN A 77 -9.22 5.48 1.95
CA ASN A 77 -10.07 4.38 2.41
C ASN A 77 -10.67 3.66 1.20
N TYR A 78 -10.55 2.35 1.20
CA TYR A 78 -10.99 1.50 0.09
C TYR A 78 -11.90 0.40 0.64
N GLY A 79 -13.10 0.31 0.05
CA GLY A 79 -14.04 -0.78 0.30
C GLY A 79 -13.87 -1.88 -0.73
N LEU A 80 -14.20 -3.11 -0.35
CA LEU A 80 -14.25 -4.27 -1.21
C LEU A 80 -15.56 -5.01 -0.99
N THR A 81 -16.23 -5.36 -2.08
CA THR A 81 -17.33 -6.31 -2.09
C THR A 81 -16.90 -7.54 -2.87
N VAL A 82 -17.00 -8.70 -2.26
CA VAL A 82 -16.79 -10.01 -2.92
C VAL A 82 -18.15 -10.66 -3.12
N THR A 83 -18.40 -11.17 -4.33
CA THR A 83 -19.62 -11.90 -4.69
C THR A 83 -19.25 -13.30 -5.14
N ASP A 84 -19.91 -14.31 -4.63
CA ASP A 84 -19.72 -15.72 -5.02
C ASP A 84 -20.54 -16.13 -6.25
N GLY A 85 -20.40 -17.37 -6.71
CA GLY A 85 -21.09 -17.89 -7.88
C GLY A 85 -22.63 -17.97 -7.75
N ASN A 86 -23.17 -17.92 -6.55
CA ASN A 86 -24.61 -17.86 -6.28
C ASN A 86 -25.13 -16.43 -6.03
N GLY A 87 -24.25 -15.40 -6.11
CA GLY A 87 -24.64 -14.03 -5.86
C GLY A 87 -24.62 -13.62 -4.38
N CYS A 88 -24.14 -14.48 -3.46
CA CYS A 88 -23.94 -14.08 -2.06
C CYS A 88 -22.77 -13.10 -1.97
N THR A 89 -22.89 -12.10 -1.08
CA THR A 89 -21.87 -11.03 -0.97
C THR A 89 -21.30 -10.95 0.43
N VAL A 90 -20.01 -10.54 0.50
CA VAL A 90 -19.34 -10.15 1.74
C VAL A 90 -18.53 -8.88 1.47
N THR A 91 -18.46 -8.00 2.45
CA THR A 91 -17.72 -6.73 2.35
C THR A 91 -16.55 -6.68 3.31
N SER A 92 -15.51 -5.95 2.92
CA SER A 92 -14.37 -5.62 3.76
C SER A 92 -13.85 -4.23 3.40
N SER A 93 -12.96 -3.67 4.21
CA SER A 93 -12.35 -2.36 3.92
C SER A 93 -10.91 -2.31 4.36
N MET A 94 -10.12 -1.47 3.71
CA MET A 94 -8.75 -1.15 4.09
C MET A 94 -8.54 0.35 4.13
N SER A 95 -7.65 0.80 5.02
CA SER A 95 -7.18 2.18 5.09
C SER A 95 -5.67 2.21 4.77
N LEU A 96 -5.29 2.99 3.78
CA LEU A 96 -3.91 3.28 3.45
C LEU A 96 -3.57 4.68 3.93
N VAL A 97 -2.46 4.80 4.66
CA VAL A 97 -2.01 6.05 5.27
C VAL A 97 -0.65 6.40 4.69
N ASN A 98 -0.44 7.68 4.37
CA ASN A 98 0.88 8.14 3.98
C ASN A 98 1.86 8.03 5.17
N PRO A 99 3.09 7.54 4.95
CA PRO A 99 4.17 7.78 5.91
C PRO A 99 4.44 9.28 6.04
N PRO A 100 5.07 9.73 7.13
CA PRO A 100 5.52 11.12 7.25
C PRO A 100 6.40 11.52 6.05
N ALA A 101 6.25 12.75 5.55
CA ALA A 101 7.09 13.25 4.47
C ALA A 101 8.55 13.33 4.92
N MET A 102 9.45 12.78 4.09
CA MET A 102 10.88 12.97 4.30
C MET A 102 11.23 14.46 4.16
N ALA A 103 12.02 14.99 5.08
CA ALA A 103 12.42 16.38 5.08
C ALA A 103 13.94 16.50 5.22
N ALA A 104 14.52 17.44 4.50
CA ALA A 104 15.95 17.78 4.58
C ALA A 104 16.14 19.22 5.05
N SER A 105 17.16 19.43 5.88
CA SER A 105 17.64 20.74 6.30
C SER A 105 19.15 20.82 6.12
N ILE A 106 19.66 22.04 5.96
CA ILE A 106 21.09 22.29 5.77
C ILE A 106 21.56 23.27 6.84
N THR A 107 22.67 22.92 7.48
CA THR A 107 23.48 23.86 8.27
C THR A 107 24.75 24.14 7.52
N SER A 108 25.23 25.40 7.49
CA SER A 108 26.42 25.78 6.74
C SER A 108 27.33 26.74 7.49
N THR A 109 28.61 26.65 7.19
CA THR A 109 29.63 27.62 7.57
C THR A 109 30.17 28.26 6.29
N ASN A 110 30.14 29.58 6.22
CA ASN A 110 30.58 30.33 5.06
C ASN A 110 32.10 30.23 4.84
N ALA A 111 32.52 30.47 3.61
CA ALA A 111 33.93 30.67 3.29
C ALA A 111 34.49 31.89 4.04
N THR A 112 35.73 31.78 4.52
CA THR A 112 36.32 32.78 5.43
C THR A 112 36.80 34.03 4.71
N CYS A 113 37.12 33.97 3.42
CA CYS A 113 37.64 35.07 2.63
C CYS A 113 37.11 35.08 1.20
N PHE A 114 37.25 36.20 0.52
CA PHE A 114 36.98 36.32 -0.91
C PHE A 114 37.82 35.29 -1.70
N SER A 115 37.18 34.56 -2.62
CA SER A 115 37.76 33.46 -3.39
C SER A 115 38.24 32.24 -2.59
N ALA A 116 38.04 32.19 -1.27
CA ALA A 116 38.33 30.99 -0.51
C ALA A 116 37.22 29.94 -0.73
N CYS A 117 37.62 28.69 -1.01
CA CYS A 117 36.72 27.57 -1.15
C CYS A 117 36.86 26.65 0.07
N ASN A 118 36.55 27.14 1.26
CA ASN A 118 36.65 26.43 2.53
C ASN A 118 35.32 26.41 3.32
N GLY A 119 34.23 26.76 2.68
CA GLY A 119 32.88 26.60 3.26
C GLY A 119 32.52 25.14 3.47
N ILE A 120 31.62 24.89 4.41
CA ILE A 120 31.11 23.56 4.75
C ILE A 120 29.59 23.63 4.80
N ALA A 121 28.89 22.60 4.28
CA ALA A 121 27.47 22.43 4.47
C ALA A 121 27.18 20.97 4.89
N ILE A 122 26.28 20.80 5.86
CA ILE A 122 25.88 19.50 6.37
C ILE A 122 24.37 19.35 6.17
N ALA A 123 23.96 18.29 5.47
CA ALA A 123 22.56 17.93 5.33
C ALA A 123 22.09 17.06 6.52
N THR A 124 20.93 17.38 7.04
CA THR A 124 20.24 16.57 8.05
C THR A 124 18.88 16.16 7.51
N VAL A 125 18.55 14.88 7.60
CA VAL A 125 17.32 14.31 7.08
C VAL A 125 16.49 13.75 8.21
N THR A 126 15.18 13.91 8.13
CA THR A 126 14.20 13.35 9.08
C THR A 126 13.14 12.54 8.32
N ASN A 127 12.49 11.60 9.02
CA ASN A 127 11.46 10.70 8.48
C ASN A 127 11.95 9.81 7.32
N ASN A 128 13.26 9.57 7.22
CA ASN A 128 13.83 8.60 6.27
C ASN A 128 13.67 7.17 6.78
N ILE A 129 13.63 6.22 5.85
CA ILE A 129 13.67 4.78 6.13
C ILE A 129 15.03 4.24 5.71
N GLY A 130 15.79 3.69 6.68
CA GLY A 130 17.12 3.13 6.42
C GLY A 130 18.17 4.16 6.05
N PRO A 131 19.26 3.75 5.37
CA PRO A 131 20.36 4.64 4.99
C PRO A 131 19.91 5.66 3.94
N VAL A 132 20.54 6.84 3.99
CA VAL A 132 20.28 7.95 3.06
C VAL A 132 21.51 8.17 2.18
N SER A 133 21.29 8.28 0.88
CA SER A 133 22.27 8.77 -0.09
C SER A 133 22.06 10.25 -0.35
N TYR A 134 23.15 10.97 -0.62
CA TYR A 134 23.14 12.42 -0.82
C TYR A 134 23.79 12.76 -2.14
N VAL A 135 23.26 13.74 -2.85
CA VAL A 135 23.84 14.31 -4.07
C VAL A 135 23.78 15.82 -3.96
N TRP A 136 24.94 16.47 -3.78
CA TRP A 136 25.07 17.93 -3.85
C TRP A 136 25.35 18.38 -5.27
N THR A 137 24.69 19.45 -5.68
CA THR A 137 24.88 20.14 -6.95
C THR A 137 25.13 21.62 -6.71
N GLY A 138 25.64 22.36 -7.70
CA GLY A 138 26.03 23.76 -7.62
C GLY A 138 27.54 24.01 -7.60
N GLY A 139 28.36 22.95 -7.43
CA GLY A 139 29.81 23.00 -7.58
C GLY A 139 30.29 22.51 -8.95
N ALA A 140 31.59 22.40 -9.13
CA ALA A 140 32.20 21.91 -10.36
C ALA A 140 31.90 20.43 -10.65
N SER A 141 31.67 19.63 -9.61
CA SER A 141 31.28 18.21 -9.67
C SER A 141 30.32 17.88 -8.54
N PRO A 142 29.43 16.90 -8.73
CA PRO A 142 28.54 16.43 -7.67
C PRO A 142 29.33 15.82 -6.51
N VAL A 143 28.91 16.09 -5.26
CA VAL A 143 29.48 15.48 -4.05
C VAL A 143 28.47 14.49 -3.48
N LEU A 144 28.91 13.24 -3.27
CA LEU A 144 28.07 12.12 -2.82
C LEU A 144 28.30 11.84 -1.33
N SER A 145 28.09 12.82 -0.48
CA SER A 145 28.22 12.66 0.97
C SER A 145 27.24 13.53 1.72
N GLN A 146 26.98 13.22 3.00
CA GLN A 146 26.16 14.04 3.89
C GLN A 146 26.74 15.45 4.05
N THR A 147 28.06 15.58 4.02
CA THR A 147 28.78 16.82 4.23
C THR A 147 29.45 17.27 2.94
N LEU A 148 29.15 18.48 2.52
CA LEU A 148 29.87 19.21 1.47
C LEU A 148 30.99 20.00 2.12
N THR A 149 32.24 19.76 1.69
CA THR A 149 33.43 20.51 2.13
C THR A 149 34.09 21.22 0.96
N GLY A 150 34.87 22.24 1.24
CA GLY A 150 35.57 22.99 0.18
C GLY A 150 34.62 23.82 -0.69
N ALA A 151 33.49 24.25 -0.13
CA ALA A 151 32.51 25.02 -0.86
C ALA A 151 33.00 26.46 -1.09
N CYS A 152 33.02 26.87 -2.34
CA CYS A 152 33.22 28.28 -2.73
C CYS A 152 31.91 29.04 -2.56
N ALA A 153 31.98 30.38 -2.67
CA ALA A 153 30.75 31.19 -2.65
C ALA A 153 29.86 30.86 -3.86
N ASN A 154 28.78 30.12 -3.62
CA ASN A 154 27.80 29.68 -4.63
C ASN A 154 26.52 29.20 -3.93
N THR A 155 25.49 28.93 -4.72
CA THR A 155 24.27 28.25 -4.27
C THR A 155 24.43 26.73 -4.49
N TYR A 156 24.23 25.96 -3.43
CA TYR A 156 24.28 24.52 -3.47
C TYR A 156 22.91 23.93 -3.15
N THR A 157 22.55 22.86 -3.83
CA THR A 157 21.34 22.08 -3.57
C THR A 157 21.75 20.66 -3.23
N VAL A 158 21.10 20.06 -2.24
CA VAL A 158 21.25 18.63 -1.91
C VAL A 158 19.96 17.89 -2.21
N LEU A 159 20.08 16.76 -2.89
CA LEU A 159 19.04 15.76 -3.00
C LEU A 159 19.41 14.60 -2.08
N ALA A 160 18.57 14.34 -1.11
CA ALA A 160 18.67 13.19 -0.23
C ALA A 160 17.66 12.11 -0.67
N THR A 161 18.11 10.86 -0.74
CA THR A 161 17.28 9.72 -1.14
C THR A 161 17.45 8.59 -0.13
N ASP A 162 16.35 8.07 0.40
CA ASP A 162 16.37 6.97 1.37
C ASP A 162 16.30 5.58 0.71
N GLN A 163 16.28 4.52 1.52
CA GLN A 163 16.22 3.13 1.05
C GLN A 163 14.94 2.79 0.27
N ASN A 164 13.84 3.48 0.52
CA ASN A 164 12.56 3.31 -0.18
C ASN A 164 12.47 4.16 -1.46
N SER A 165 13.54 4.88 -1.82
CA SER A 165 13.58 5.87 -2.90
C SER A 165 12.71 7.09 -2.65
N CYS A 166 12.40 7.40 -1.39
CA CYS A 166 11.78 8.67 -1.03
C CYS A 166 12.85 9.77 -1.05
N THR A 167 12.47 10.96 -1.50
CA THR A 167 13.42 12.07 -1.70
C THR A 167 13.02 13.33 -0.93
N ALA A 168 14.02 14.09 -0.58
CA ALA A 168 13.90 15.43 0.00
C ALA A 168 15.02 16.32 -0.51
#